data_f0568f829fe7340beaff06600f1d79a1
#
_entry.id   f0568f829fe7340beaff06600f1d79a1
#
_cell.length_a   1.000
_cell.length_b   1.000
_cell.length_c   1.000
_cell.angle_alpha   90.00
_cell.angle_beta   90.00
_cell.angle_gamma   90.00
#
_symmetry.space_group_name_H-M   'P 1'
#
loop_
_entity.id
_entity.type
_entity.pdbx_description
1 polymer ?
#
loop_
_entity_poly.entity_id
_entity_poly.type
_entity_poly.pdbx_seq_one_letter_code
_entity_poly.pdbx_strand_id
1 'polypeptide(L)'
;MNAVSPLLELRGAVAAQNDSLDAGVAWHYGDPFAEQRTAVRSVAVVDRSHRGVIAVPGEDRLEWLHSLTSQHFAALGEPAGTEALVLDAHGHVEDHVVVAHAGGTVWLDTEGNRTTPLLSYLDSMRFWSKVEPRDASAERAVLTVLGPDAPTLLAGLGLPTPTEPYQVVEFDGGLARRMPWPGRNAVDLMIDRDALVSTWTRLTDAGARPAGSWAFDALRVGALRPRLGIDTDERTIPNEVNWIEPAVHLNKGCYRGQETIAKVINIGR
;
A
#
# COMPACT_ATOMS: atom_id res chain seq x y z
N MET A 1 4.93 11.84 13.24
CA MET A 1 4.42 12.83 12.27
C MET A 1 4.89 12.37 10.90
N ASN A 2 3.96 12.21 9.96
CA ASN A 2 4.32 11.87 8.58
C ASN A 2 5.21 12.97 8.01
N ALA A 3 6.21 12.58 7.22
CA ALA A 3 7.04 13.56 6.51
C ALA A 3 6.16 14.35 5.53
N VAL A 4 6.30 15.67 5.53
CA VAL A 4 5.62 16.54 4.57
C VAL A 4 6.26 16.35 3.20
N SER A 5 5.44 16.11 2.19
CA SER A 5 5.92 15.91 0.83
C SER A 5 6.44 17.22 0.22
N PRO A 6 7.62 17.22 -0.41
CA PRO A 6 8.09 18.39 -1.16
C PRO A 6 7.20 18.74 -2.36
N LEU A 7 6.35 17.80 -2.81
CA LEU A 7 5.41 18.05 -3.91
C LEU A 7 4.27 19.00 -3.53
N LEU A 8 4.11 19.34 -2.25
CA LEU A 8 3.19 20.40 -1.81
C LEU A 8 3.63 21.80 -2.24
N GLU A 9 4.89 21.99 -2.60
CA GLU A 9 5.39 23.25 -3.14
C GLU A 9 5.03 23.46 -4.62
N LEU A 10 4.48 22.43 -5.27
CA LEU A 10 4.09 22.53 -6.67
C LEU A 10 2.89 23.48 -6.85
N ARG A 11 2.90 24.20 -7.96
CA ARG A 11 1.80 25.10 -8.30
C ARG A 11 0.47 24.37 -8.39
N GLY A 12 -0.51 24.85 -7.65
CA GLY A 12 -1.86 24.30 -7.62
C GLY A 12 -2.07 23.20 -6.58
N ALA A 13 -1.01 22.74 -5.90
CA ALA A 13 -1.14 21.80 -4.82
C ALA A 13 -1.89 22.44 -3.64
N VAL A 14 -2.90 21.76 -3.16
CA VAL A 14 -3.68 22.09 -1.96
C VAL A 14 -3.51 20.94 -0.98
N ALA A 15 -2.91 21.22 0.18
CA ALA A 15 -2.62 20.20 1.17
C ALA A 15 -3.90 19.56 1.74
N ALA A 16 -3.85 18.29 2.07
CA ALA A 16 -4.86 17.63 2.86
C ALA A 16 -4.89 18.22 4.29
N GLN A 17 -6.02 18.08 4.99
CA GLN A 17 -6.17 18.56 6.37
C GLN A 17 -5.20 17.84 7.30
N ASN A 18 -4.67 18.56 8.29
CA ASN A 18 -3.64 18.04 9.19
C ASN A 18 -4.11 16.89 10.09
N ASP A 19 -5.41 16.73 10.29
CA ASP A 19 -6.04 15.67 11.07
C ASP A 19 -6.52 14.49 10.20
N SER A 20 -6.33 14.58 8.87
CA SER A 20 -6.64 13.48 7.96
C SER A 20 -5.50 12.46 7.87
N LEU A 21 -5.82 11.25 7.43
CA LEU A 21 -4.80 10.21 7.13
C LEU A 21 -3.90 10.61 5.97
N ASP A 22 -4.32 11.55 5.13
CA ASP A 22 -3.57 12.08 3.98
C ASP A 22 -2.74 13.31 4.34
N ALA A 23 -2.64 13.67 5.63
CA ALA A 23 -1.80 14.79 6.07
C ALA A 23 -0.36 14.64 5.52
N GLY A 24 0.16 15.73 4.95
CA GLY A 24 1.52 15.79 4.39
C GLY A 24 1.59 15.60 2.87
N VAL A 25 0.49 15.31 2.16
CA VAL A 25 0.43 15.26 0.70
C VAL A 25 -0.67 16.16 0.14
N ALA A 26 -0.69 16.36 -1.17
CA ALA A 26 -1.73 17.15 -1.82
C ALA A 26 -3.09 16.42 -1.79
N TRP A 27 -4.10 17.13 -1.33
CA TRP A 27 -5.48 16.70 -1.41
C TRP A 27 -6.00 16.81 -2.85
N HIS A 28 -5.64 17.91 -3.56
CA HIS A 28 -5.88 18.08 -4.98
C HIS A 28 -4.90 19.11 -5.59
N TYR A 29 -4.90 19.20 -6.92
CA TYR A 29 -4.09 20.17 -7.71
C TYR A 29 -4.97 21.17 -8.46
N GLY A 30 -6.14 21.55 -7.88
CA GLY A 30 -7.03 22.58 -8.38
C GLY A 30 -8.45 22.11 -8.66
N ASP A 31 -8.63 21.04 -9.46
CA ASP A 31 -9.96 20.47 -9.77
C ASP A 31 -10.00 18.96 -9.51
N PRO A 32 -10.38 18.53 -8.29
CA PRO A 32 -10.39 17.12 -7.91
C PRO A 32 -11.30 16.25 -8.79
N PHE A 33 -12.38 16.82 -9.34
CA PHE A 33 -13.25 16.08 -10.25
C PHE A 33 -12.61 15.88 -11.63
N ALA A 34 -11.86 16.87 -12.14
CA ALA A 34 -11.10 16.71 -13.36
C ALA A 34 -9.94 15.71 -13.19
N GLU A 35 -9.27 15.73 -12.04
CA GLU A 35 -8.22 14.78 -11.67
C GLU A 35 -8.77 13.34 -11.66
N GLN A 36 -9.89 13.11 -11.00
CA GLN A 36 -10.58 11.81 -11.02
C GLN A 36 -10.96 11.37 -12.43
N ARG A 37 -11.56 12.27 -13.24
CA ARG A 37 -11.91 11.95 -14.63
C ARG A 37 -10.68 11.58 -15.47
N THR A 38 -9.57 12.28 -15.27
CA THR A 38 -8.31 12.00 -15.97
C THR A 38 -7.76 10.63 -15.58
N ALA A 39 -7.75 10.30 -14.30
CA ALA A 39 -7.33 8.99 -13.79
C ALA A 39 -8.15 7.82 -14.38
N VAL A 40 -9.42 8.06 -14.72
CA VAL A 40 -10.29 7.04 -15.34
C VAL A 40 -10.08 6.95 -16.86
N ARG A 41 -9.76 8.06 -17.54
CA ARG A 41 -9.80 8.15 -19.01
C ARG A 41 -8.43 8.19 -19.70
N SER A 42 -7.38 8.50 -18.95
CA SER A 42 -6.03 8.66 -19.46
C SER A 42 -5.01 8.13 -18.45
N VAL A 43 -4.12 8.98 -17.93
CA VAL A 43 -3.14 8.61 -16.90
C VAL A 43 -2.97 9.73 -15.88
N ALA A 44 -2.99 9.35 -14.61
CA ALA A 44 -2.69 10.24 -13.49
C ALA A 44 -1.57 9.66 -12.62
N VAL A 45 -0.90 10.56 -11.88
CA VAL A 45 0.05 10.21 -10.83
C VAL A 45 -0.42 10.81 -9.51
N VAL A 46 -0.39 10.00 -8.45
CA VAL A 46 -0.78 10.37 -7.10
C VAL A 46 0.40 10.22 -6.15
N ASP A 47 0.66 11.28 -5.40
CA ASP A 47 1.64 11.25 -4.31
C ASP A 47 1.04 10.53 -3.09
N ARG A 48 1.63 9.41 -2.72
CA ARG A 48 1.28 8.63 -1.53
C ARG A 48 2.47 8.52 -0.58
N SER A 49 3.41 9.44 -0.62
CA SER A 49 4.62 9.46 0.19
C SER A 49 4.37 9.67 1.70
N HIS A 50 3.13 9.99 2.10
CA HIS A 50 2.67 10.03 3.49
C HIS A 50 2.44 8.64 4.10
N ARG A 51 2.40 7.59 3.28
CA ARG A 51 2.24 6.22 3.78
C ARG A 51 3.48 5.77 4.54
N GLY A 52 3.25 4.92 5.53
CA GLY A 52 4.31 4.28 6.27
C GLY A 52 4.88 3.10 5.51
N VAL A 53 6.19 2.94 5.54
CA VAL A 53 6.89 1.80 4.95
C VAL A 53 7.74 1.13 6.03
N ILE A 54 7.48 -0.16 6.29
CA ILE A 54 8.30 -0.98 7.18
C ILE A 54 9.08 -1.97 6.33
N ALA A 55 10.40 -2.02 6.52
CA ALA A 55 11.27 -3.03 5.92
C ALA A 55 11.46 -4.18 6.91
N VAL A 56 11.31 -5.41 6.42
CA VAL A 56 11.52 -6.64 7.18
C VAL A 56 12.56 -7.51 6.45
N PRO A 57 13.87 -7.26 6.64
CA PRO A 57 14.92 -8.16 6.21
C PRO A 57 15.09 -9.32 7.21
N GLY A 58 15.84 -10.33 6.80
CA GLY A 58 16.23 -11.46 7.64
C GLY A 58 15.83 -12.82 7.09
N GLU A 59 16.53 -13.86 7.52
CA GLU A 59 16.36 -15.23 7.00
C GLU A 59 14.93 -15.75 7.27
N ASP A 60 14.39 -15.45 8.45
CA ASP A 60 13.10 -15.99 8.92
C ASP A 60 11.90 -15.13 8.51
N ARG A 61 12.09 -14.03 7.74
CA ARG A 61 11.05 -13.02 7.45
C ARG A 61 9.72 -13.58 6.94
N LEU A 62 9.77 -14.60 6.09
CA LEU A 62 8.55 -15.16 5.50
C LEU A 62 7.79 -16.05 6.49
N GLU A 63 8.47 -16.97 7.16
CA GLU A 63 7.85 -17.84 8.17
C GLU A 63 7.34 -17.04 9.37
N TRP A 64 8.12 -16.04 9.77
CA TRP A 64 7.75 -15.16 10.87
C TRP A 64 6.50 -14.33 10.55
N LEU A 65 6.45 -13.63 9.40
CA LEU A 65 5.26 -12.90 8.95
C LEU A 65 4.07 -13.84 8.69
N HIS A 66 4.34 -15.06 8.20
CA HIS A 66 3.32 -16.09 8.07
C HIS A 66 2.63 -16.40 9.40
N SER A 67 3.37 -16.47 10.50
CA SER A 67 2.80 -16.76 11.82
C SER A 67 2.01 -15.60 12.42
N LEU A 68 2.33 -14.35 12.04
CA LEU A 68 1.78 -13.12 12.65
C LEU A 68 0.59 -12.53 11.91
N THR A 69 0.40 -12.88 10.64
CA THR A 69 -0.57 -12.20 9.77
C THR A 69 -1.57 -13.18 9.17
N SER A 70 -2.62 -12.68 8.58
CA SER A 70 -3.68 -13.45 7.92
C SER A 70 -3.29 -14.08 6.57
N GLN A 71 -2.14 -13.68 5.97
CA GLN A 71 -1.73 -14.10 4.63
C GLN A 71 -0.66 -15.19 4.65
N HIS A 72 -0.58 -15.98 3.57
CA HIS A 72 0.34 -17.12 3.43
C HIS A 72 1.73 -16.69 2.92
N PHE A 73 2.52 -16.06 3.80
CA PHE A 73 3.87 -15.58 3.46
C PHE A 73 4.87 -16.70 3.15
N ALA A 74 4.76 -17.86 3.80
CA ALA A 74 5.70 -18.98 3.58
C ALA A 74 5.77 -19.44 2.11
N ALA A 75 4.69 -19.22 1.33
CA ALA A 75 4.65 -19.53 -0.10
C ALA A 75 4.86 -18.29 -1.00
N LEU A 76 5.13 -17.11 -0.42
CA LEU A 76 5.32 -15.89 -1.20
C LEU A 76 6.67 -15.93 -1.93
N GLY A 77 6.61 -15.95 -3.26
CA GLY A 77 7.81 -15.91 -4.11
C GLY A 77 8.58 -14.59 -4.00
N GLU A 78 9.68 -14.50 -4.73
CA GLU A 78 10.47 -13.28 -4.86
C GLU A 78 10.93 -13.11 -6.32
N PRO A 79 10.60 -11.97 -6.99
CA PRO A 79 9.76 -10.87 -6.50
C PRO A 79 8.26 -11.20 -6.54
N ALA A 80 7.52 -10.81 -5.52
CA ALA A 80 6.07 -10.98 -5.44
C ALA A 80 5.42 -9.96 -4.49
N GLY A 81 4.11 -9.82 -4.55
CA GLY A 81 3.35 -8.98 -3.64
C GLY A 81 2.05 -9.64 -3.18
N THR A 82 1.42 -9.05 -2.20
CA THR A 82 0.10 -9.44 -1.66
C THR A 82 -0.46 -8.35 -0.76
N GLU A 83 -1.59 -8.60 -0.13
CA GLU A 83 -2.08 -7.83 1.03
C GLU A 83 -2.13 -8.75 2.25
N ALA A 84 -2.05 -8.19 3.45
CA ALA A 84 -2.16 -8.94 4.69
C ALA A 84 -2.80 -8.09 5.80
N LEU A 85 -3.36 -8.76 6.80
CA LEU A 85 -3.91 -8.14 8.00
C LEU A 85 -3.15 -8.62 9.24
N VAL A 86 -2.98 -7.73 10.18
CA VAL A 86 -2.71 -8.05 11.59
C VAL A 86 -4.04 -7.94 12.33
N LEU A 87 -4.41 -8.99 13.04
CA LEU A 87 -5.66 -9.07 13.76
C LEU A 87 -5.41 -9.14 15.27
N ASP A 88 -6.39 -8.73 16.06
CA ASP A 88 -6.41 -9.02 17.50
C ASP A 88 -6.86 -10.46 17.79
N ALA A 89 -6.92 -10.85 19.06
CA ALA A 89 -7.36 -12.18 19.46
C ALA A 89 -8.84 -12.47 19.17
N HIS A 90 -9.64 -11.43 18.92
CA HIS A 90 -11.07 -11.53 18.58
C HIS A 90 -11.33 -11.50 17.08
N GLY A 91 -10.27 -11.32 16.27
CA GLY A 91 -10.36 -11.22 14.81
C GLY A 91 -10.65 -9.82 14.28
N HIS A 92 -10.57 -8.79 15.14
CA HIS A 92 -10.69 -7.40 14.69
C HIS A 92 -9.40 -6.96 13.98
N VAL A 93 -9.53 -6.12 12.97
CA VAL A 93 -8.40 -5.63 12.17
C VAL A 93 -7.65 -4.54 12.94
N GLU A 94 -6.41 -4.84 13.31
CA GLU A 94 -5.49 -3.86 13.91
C GLU A 94 -4.70 -3.12 12.82
N ASP A 95 -4.17 -3.85 11.82
CA ASP A 95 -3.43 -3.26 10.71
C ASP A 95 -3.75 -3.94 9.37
N HIS A 96 -3.71 -3.15 8.31
CA HIS A 96 -3.74 -3.57 6.92
C HIS A 96 -2.45 -3.15 6.24
N VAL A 97 -1.80 -4.08 5.55
CA VAL A 97 -0.56 -3.83 4.83
C VAL A 97 -0.65 -4.29 3.39
N VAL A 98 -0.09 -3.50 2.49
CA VAL A 98 0.18 -3.89 1.11
C VAL A 98 1.65 -4.28 1.02
N VAL A 99 1.91 -5.47 0.51
CA VAL A 99 3.19 -6.14 0.62
C VAL A 99 3.94 -6.16 -0.70
N ALA A 100 5.25 -5.96 -0.65
CA ALA A 100 6.18 -6.35 -1.72
C ALA A 100 7.34 -7.13 -1.11
N HIS A 101 7.67 -8.29 -1.70
CA HIS A 101 8.85 -9.08 -1.36
C HIS A 101 9.84 -8.97 -2.51
N ALA A 102 10.96 -8.33 -2.26
CA ALA A 102 11.98 -8.05 -3.27
C ALA A 102 13.32 -7.72 -2.60
N GLY A 103 14.42 -8.10 -3.23
CA GLY A 103 15.77 -7.81 -2.75
C GLY A 103 16.06 -8.38 -1.36
N GLY A 104 15.58 -9.58 -1.04
CA GLY A 104 15.75 -10.21 0.27
C GLY A 104 15.01 -9.53 1.42
N THR A 105 14.07 -8.62 1.12
CA THR A 105 13.32 -7.83 2.11
C THR A 105 11.82 -7.90 1.82
N VAL A 106 11.02 -8.07 2.86
CA VAL A 106 9.56 -7.82 2.76
C VAL A 106 9.30 -6.37 3.15
N TRP A 107 8.68 -5.63 2.23
CA TRP A 107 8.26 -4.24 2.39
C TRP A 107 6.77 -4.21 2.72
N LEU A 108 6.43 -3.61 3.85
CA LEU A 108 5.05 -3.44 4.30
C LEU A 108 4.66 -1.97 4.18
N ASP A 109 3.73 -1.67 3.29
CA ASP A 109 3.17 -0.33 3.07
C ASP A 109 1.84 -0.23 3.82
N THR A 110 1.73 0.68 4.77
CA THR A 110 0.56 0.88 5.65
C THR A 110 0.17 2.35 5.78
N GLU A 111 -0.90 2.65 6.53
CA GLU A 111 -1.23 4.04 6.86
C GLU A 111 -0.13 4.67 7.72
N GLY A 112 0.23 5.91 7.44
CA GLY A 112 1.38 6.56 8.08
C GLY A 112 1.27 6.63 9.61
N ASN A 113 0.05 6.80 10.15
CA ASN A 113 -0.19 6.79 11.59
C ASN A 113 -0.11 5.38 12.23
N ARG A 114 -0.07 4.32 11.40
CA ARG A 114 0.04 2.93 11.84
C ARG A 114 1.48 2.41 11.86
N THR A 115 2.43 3.13 11.28
CA THR A 115 3.84 2.69 11.20
C THR A 115 4.41 2.37 12.57
N THR A 116 4.31 3.30 13.52
CA THR A 116 4.87 3.10 14.88
C THR A 116 4.15 2.01 15.66
N PRO A 117 2.80 1.96 15.74
CA PRO A 117 2.11 0.86 16.42
C PRO A 117 2.42 -0.50 15.82
N LEU A 118 2.40 -0.62 14.48
CA LEU A 118 2.70 -1.88 13.79
C LEU A 118 4.15 -2.32 14.03
N LEU A 119 5.11 -1.41 13.92
CA LEU A 119 6.52 -1.73 14.20
C LEU A 119 6.72 -2.18 15.65
N SER A 120 6.07 -1.53 16.61
CA SER A 120 6.12 -1.93 18.02
C SER A 120 5.56 -3.33 18.25
N TYR A 121 4.45 -3.67 17.57
CA TYR A 121 3.90 -5.03 17.61
C TYR A 121 4.88 -6.04 17.00
N LEU A 122 5.42 -5.77 15.81
CA LEU A 122 6.38 -6.61 15.14
C LEU A 122 7.63 -6.85 16.00
N ASP A 123 8.19 -5.81 16.61
CA ASP A 123 9.35 -5.92 17.52
C ASP A 123 9.04 -6.79 18.74
N SER A 124 7.85 -6.66 19.32
CA SER A 124 7.43 -7.48 20.47
C SER A 124 7.33 -8.97 20.13
N MET A 125 7.14 -9.30 18.86
CA MET A 125 6.95 -10.66 18.37
C MET A 125 8.22 -11.29 17.73
N ARG A 126 9.37 -10.62 17.83
CA ARG A 126 10.63 -11.12 17.24
C ARG A 126 11.14 -12.41 17.89
N PHE A 127 11.10 -12.48 19.22
CA PHE A 127 11.63 -13.58 20.02
C PHE A 127 13.01 -14.06 19.51
N TRP A 128 13.07 -15.27 18.95
CA TRP A 128 14.28 -15.91 18.44
C TRP A 128 14.44 -15.79 16.91
N SER A 129 13.46 -15.16 16.23
CA SER A 129 13.47 -15.07 14.78
C SER A 129 14.56 -14.12 14.29
N LYS A 130 15.26 -14.54 13.25
CA LYS A 130 16.32 -13.77 12.61
C LYS A 130 15.71 -12.76 11.63
N VAL A 131 15.09 -11.75 12.17
CA VAL A 131 14.45 -10.65 11.45
C VAL A 131 14.80 -9.31 12.08
N GLU A 132 14.83 -8.25 11.28
CA GLU A 132 15.15 -6.89 11.74
C GLU A 132 14.13 -5.89 11.17
N PRO A 133 12.87 -5.92 11.64
CA PRO A 133 11.86 -4.97 11.18
C PRO A 133 12.28 -3.55 11.56
N ARG A 134 12.13 -2.60 10.62
CA ARG A 134 12.48 -1.20 10.85
C ARG A 134 11.58 -0.26 10.05
N ASP A 135 11.41 0.94 10.57
CA ASP A 135 10.76 2.02 9.83
C ASP A 135 11.67 2.49 8.68
N ALA A 136 11.19 2.34 7.47
CA ALA A 136 11.84 2.77 6.23
C ALA A 136 11.10 3.95 5.58
N SER A 137 10.17 4.58 6.27
CA SER A 137 9.38 5.70 5.72
C SER A 137 10.23 6.91 5.35
N ALA A 138 11.38 7.10 6.00
CA ALA A 138 12.33 8.14 5.62
C ALA A 138 13.18 7.81 4.39
N GLU A 139 13.24 6.53 4.00
CA GLU A 139 14.07 6.04 2.90
C GLU A 139 13.26 5.78 1.63
N ARG A 140 11.99 5.42 1.78
CA ARG A 140 11.11 5.02 0.69
C ARG A 140 9.89 5.94 0.58
N ALA A 141 9.43 6.14 -0.64
CA ALA A 141 8.19 6.84 -0.94
C ALA A 141 7.38 6.05 -1.94
N VAL A 142 6.05 6.19 -1.89
CA VAL A 142 5.14 5.54 -2.83
C VAL A 142 4.51 6.59 -3.72
N LEU A 143 4.59 6.39 -5.03
CA LEU A 143 3.79 7.07 -6.05
C LEU A 143 2.87 6.06 -6.71
N THR A 144 1.61 6.40 -6.92
CA THR A 144 0.70 5.55 -7.70
C THR A 144 0.46 6.16 -9.07
N VAL A 145 0.82 5.43 -10.14
CA VAL A 145 0.47 5.76 -11.52
C VAL A 145 -0.74 4.93 -11.91
N LEU A 146 -1.80 5.57 -12.37
CA LEU A 146 -3.06 4.88 -12.66
C LEU A 146 -3.80 5.44 -13.88
N GLY A 147 -4.59 4.58 -14.50
CA GLY A 147 -5.39 4.91 -15.68
C GLY A 147 -5.06 4.04 -16.88
N PRO A 148 -5.92 4.07 -17.95
CA PRO A 148 -5.76 3.19 -19.11
C PRO A 148 -4.39 3.36 -19.83
N ASP A 149 -3.82 4.57 -19.82
CA ASP A 149 -2.56 4.87 -20.49
C ASP A 149 -1.32 4.66 -19.59
N ALA A 150 -1.50 4.27 -18.32
CA ALA A 150 -0.38 4.08 -17.38
C ALA A 150 0.68 3.07 -17.89
N PRO A 151 0.33 1.90 -18.45
CA PRO A 151 1.34 0.98 -18.97
C PRO A 151 2.17 1.57 -20.11
N THR A 152 1.53 2.30 -21.04
CA THR A 152 2.22 2.94 -22.16
C THR A 152 3.18 4.02 -21.69
N LEU A 153 2.75 4.85 -20.73
CA LEU A 153 3.58 5.90 -20.15
C LEU A 153 4.79 5.33 -19.42
N LEU A 154 4.58 4.32 -18.55
CA LEU A 154 5.67 3.68 -17.82
C LEU A 154 6.67 3.02 -18.75
N ALA A 155 6.21 2.27 -19.77
CA ALA A 155 7.07 1.65 -20.77
C ALA A 155 7.89 2.70 -21.55
N GLY A 156 7.28 3.83 -21.93
CA GLY A 156 7.94 4.94 -22.60
C GLY A 156 9.07 5.58 -21.77
N LEU A 157 9.00 5.48 -20.45
CA LEU A 157 10.03 5.92 -19.52
C LEU A 157 11.06 4.83 -19.16
N GLY A 158 10.92 3.61 -19.71
CA GLY A 158 11.75 2.46 -19.35
C GLY A 158 11.48 1.94 -17.93
N LEU A 159 10.32 2.27 -17.35
CA LEU A 159 9.89 1.75 -16.06
C LEU A 159 9.12 0.45 -16.23
N PRO A 160 9.16 -0.47 -15.25
CA PRO A 160 8.42 -1.72 -15.30
C PRO A 160 6.91 -1.53 -15.44
N THR A 161 6.28 -2.43 -16.17
CA THR A 161 4.83 -2.47 -16.38
C THR A 161 4.28 -3.84 -15.94
N PRO A 162 4.24 -4.14 -14.64
CA PRO A 162 3.71 -5.41 -14.16
C PRO A 162 2.22 -5.56 -14.56
N THR A 163 1.81 -6.76 -14.99
CA THR A 163 0.49 -7.03 -15.58
C THR A 163 -0.44 -7.77 -14.63
N GLU A 164 0.12 -8.72 -13.87
CA GLU A 164 -0.66 -9.55 -12.97
C GLU A 164 -0.91 -8.86 -11.62
N PRO A 165 -2.07 -9.03 -10.99
CA PRO A 165 -2.34 -8.50 -9.65
C PRO A 165 -1.22 -8.84 -8.66
N TYR A 166 -0.76 -7.84 -7.93
CA TYR A 166 0.35 -7.91 -6.96
C TYR A 166 1.70 -8.33 -7.53
N GLN A 167 1.85 -8.48 -8.85
CA GLN A 167 3.15 -8.69 -9.46
C GLN A 167 4.10 -7.54 -9.09
N VAL A 168 5.29 -7.90 -8.65
CA VAL A 168 6.38 -6.96 -8.31
C VAL A 168 7.49 -7.11 -9.33
N VAL A 169 8.03 -6.00 -9.81
CA VAL A 169 9.20 -5.95 -10.69
C VAL A 169 10.17 -4.91 -10.13
N GLU A 170 11.39 -5.33 -9.86
CA GLU A 170 12.45 -4.43 -9.40
C GLU A 170 13.02 -3.62 -10.56
N PHE A 171 13.50 -2.40 -10.25
CA PHE A 171 14.25 -1.54 -11.16
C PHE A 171 15.26 -0.72 -10.36
N ASP A 172 16.17 -0.04 -11.05
CA ASP A 172 17.17 0.79 -10.39
C ASP A 172 16.50 1.94 -9.59
N GLY A 173 16.73 1.95 -8.29
CA GLY A 173 16.13 2.91 -7.34
C GLY A 173 14.75 2.54 -6.82
N GLY A 174 14.21 1.33 -7.08
CA GLY A 174 12.92 0.95 -6.52
C GLY A 174 12.29 -0.33 -7.03
N LEU A 175 10.99 -0.42 -6.82
CA LEU A 175 10.16 -1.49 -7.35
C LEU A 175 8.81 -0.94 -7.85
N ALA A 176 8.24 -1.63 -8.84
CA ALA A 176 6.89 -1.42 -9.33
C ALA A 176 6.01 -2.58 -8.90
N ARG A 177 4.86 -2.28 -8.29
CA ARG A 177 3.88 -3.27 -7.84
C ARG A 177 2.55 -3.02 -8.54
N ARG A 178 2.04 -4.03 -9.23
CA ARG A 178 0.71 -3.97 -9.84
C ARG A 178 -0.37 -4.02 -8.77
N MET A 179 -1.20 -2.98 -8.70
CA MET A 179 -2.34 -2.97 -7.80
C MET A 179 -3.61 -3.35 -8.56
N PRO A 180 -4.45 -4.26 -8.02
CA PRO A 180 -5.73 -4.58 -8.63
C PRO A 180 -6.77 -3.45 -8.46
N TRP A 181 -6.41 -2.39 -7.72
CA TRP A 181 -7.23 -1.22 -7.42
C TRP A 181 -6.35 0.05 -7.25
N PRO A 182 -6.87 1.27 -7.34
CA PRO A 182 -8.15 1.64 -7.91
C PRO A 182 -8.07 1.61 -9.43
N GLY A 183 -9.00 0.94 -10.07
CA GLY A 183 -9.03 0.82 -11.52
C GLY A 183 -8.11 -0.27 -12.08
N ARG A 184 -8.10 -0.40 -13.43
CA ARG A 184 -7.51 -1.56 -14.11
C ARG A 184 -5.99 -1.54 -14.19
N ASN A 185 -5.36 -0.37 -14.18
CA ASN A 185 -3.94 -0.21 -14.47
C ASN A 185 -3.22 0.61 -13.40
N ALA A 186 -3.52 0.39 -12.13
CA ALA A 186 -2.80 1.03 -11.04
C ALA A 186 -1.46 0.32 -10.80
N VAL A 187 -0.37 1.08 -10.78
CA VAL A 187 0.97 0.63 -10.44
C VAL A 187 1.53 1.52 -9.34
N ASP A 188 1.84 0.93 -8.21
CA ASP A 188 2.60 1.60 -7.16
C ASP A 188 4.09 1.53 -7.50
N LEU A 189 4.73 2.67 -7.54
CA LEU A 189 6.19 2.81 -7.59
C LEU A 189 6.68 3.10 -6.17
N MET A 190 7.32 2.13 -5.53
CA MET A 190 8.05 2.33 -4.28
C MET A 190 9.48 2.67 -4.65
N ILE A 191 9.87 3.90 -4.43
CA ILE A 191 11.14 4.49 -4.87
C ILE A 191 11.95 5.00 -3.69
N ASP A 192 13.23 5.26 -3.90
CA ASP A 192 14.02 6.02 -2.95
C ASP A 192 13.38 7.40 -2.72
N ARG A 193 13.24 7.80 -1.46
CA ARG A 193 12.54 9.05 -1.10
C ARG A 193 13.21 10.28 -1.71
N ASP A 194 14.54 10.28 -1.82
CA ASP A 194 15.29 11.37 -2.44
C ASP A 194 14.99 11.52 -3.95
N ALA A 195 14.53 10.45 -4.58
CA ALA A 195 14.12 10.45 -5.98
C ALA A 195 12.64 10.88 -6.20
N LEU A 196 11.90 11.21 -5.14
CA LEU A 196 10.46 11.53 -5.22
C LEU A 196 10.17 12.65 -6.22
N VAL A 197 10.84 13.80 -6.08
CA VAL A 197 10.62 14.96 -6.95
C VAL A 197 11.04 14.68 -8.39
N SER A 198 12.19 14.05 -8.60
CA SER A 198 12.69 13.76 -9.95
C SER A 198 11.82 12.72 -10.66
N THR A 199 11.35 11.70 -9.95
CA THR A 199 10.43 10.69 -10.52
C THR A 199 9.08 11.30 -10.84
N TRP A 200 8.52 12.12 -9.97
CA TRP A 200 7.30 12.87 -10.23
C TRP A 200 7.41 13.71 -11.49
N THR A 201 8.51 14.50 -11.60
CA THR A 201 8.75 15.34 -12.76
C THR A 201 8.83 14.54 -14.05
N ARG A 202 9.58 13.43 -14.05
CA ARG A 202 9.67 12.51 -15.22
C ARG A 202 8.29 12.00 -15.65
N LEU A 203 7.45 11.59 -14.69
CA LEU A 203 6.11 11.08 -14.96
C LEU A 203 5.20 12.17 -15.53
N THR A 204 5.24 13.39 -14.96
CA THR A 204 4.40 14.51 -15.41
C THR A 204 4.85 15.08 -16.75
N ASP A 205 6.15 15.17 -17.01
CA ASP A 205 6.71 15.60 -18.31
C ASP A 205 6.36 14.59 -19.42
N ALA A 206 6.25 13.30 -19.08
CA ALA A 206 5.80 12.26 -20.01
C ALA A 206 4.27 12.26 -20.21
N GLY A 207 3.52 13.10 -19.50
CA GLY A 207 2.09 13.30 -19.70
C GLY A 207 1.17 12.76 -18.60
N ALA A 208 1.71 12.18 -17.52
CA ALA A 208 0.88 11.86 -16.35
C ALA A 208 0.35 13.14 -15.73
N ARG A 209 -0.95 13.18 -15.42
CA ARG A 209 -1.56 14.34 -14.80
C ARG A 209 -1.49 14.22 -13.27
N PRO A 210 -1.06 15.28 -12.56
CA PRO A 210 -1.18 15.33 -11.11
C PRO A 210 -2.59 15.05 -10.65
N ALA A 211 -2.75 14.18 -9.66
CA ALA A 211 -4.01 13.95 -8.97
C ALA A 211 -3.72 13.83 -7.47
N GLY A 212 -4.59 14.41 -6.66
CA GLY A 212 -4.44 14.39 -5.21
C GLY A 212 -5.08 13.17 -4.56
N SER A 213 -4.89 13.06 -3.25
CA SER A 213 -5.45 11.98 -2.44
C SER A 213 -6.97 11.91 -2.51
N TRP A 214 -7.66 13.03 -2.71
CA TRP A 214 -9.11 13.06 -2.90
C TRP A 214 -9.57 12.24 -4.12
N ALA A 215 -8.90 12.42 -5.26
CA ALA A 215 -9.22 11.67 -6.47
C ALA A 215 -8.94 10.18 -6.29
N PHE A 216 -7.81 9.83 -5.64
CA PHE A 216 -7.47 8.44 -5.32
C PHE A 216 -8.52 7.81 -4.39
N ASP A 217 -8.93 8.53 -3.33
CA ASP A 217 -9.93 8.07 -2.37
C ASP A 217 -11.30 7.85 -3.04
N ALA A 218 -11.74 8.77 -3.90
CA ALA A 218 -12.98 8.61 -4.66
C ALA A 218 -12.94 7.35 -5.57
N LEU A 219 -11.79 7.05 -6.17
CA LEU A 219 -11.62 5.87 -7.03
C LEU A 219 -11.59 4.56 -6.23
N ARG A 220 -10.94 4.52 -5.04
CA ARG A 220 -10.96 3.34 -4.19
C ARG A 220 -12.36 3.03 -3.67
N VAL A 221 -13.13 4.07 -3.29
CA VAL A 221 -14.53 3.93 -2.88
C VAL A 221 -15.35 3.34 -4.03
N GLY A 222 -15.20 3.86 -5.25
CA GLY A 222 -15.84 3.31 -6.44
C GLY A 222 -15.44 1.87 -6.75
N ALA A 223 -14.26 1.44 -6.33
CA ALA A 223 -13.76 0.07 -6.44
C ALA A 223 -14.11 -0.82 -5.23
N LEU A 224 -14.90 -0.32 -4.29
CA LEU A 224 -15.27 -1.00 -3.03
C LEU A 224 -14.05 -1.48 -2.22
N ARG A 225 -12.97 -0.67 -2.20
CA ARG A 225 -11.76 -0.99 -1.46
C ARG A 225 -11.73 -0.23 -0.14
N PRO A 226 -11.82 -0.95 0.98
CA PRO A 226 -11.81 -0.35 2.31
C PRO A 226 -10.44 0.25 2.64
N ARG A 227 -10.45 1.27 3.50
CA ARG A 227 -9.25 1.91 4.03
C ARG A 227 -9.29 1.88 5.55
N LEU A 228 -8.23 1.39 6.16
CA LEU A 228 -8.10 1.30 7.61
C LEU A 228 -8.25 2.69 8.26
N GLY A 229 -9.12 2.79 9.26
CA GLY A 229 -9.39 4.03 9.99
C GLY A 229 -10.31 5.04 9.27
N ILE A 230 -10.75 4.73 8.03
CA ILE A 230 -11.79 5.50 7.31
C ILE A 230 -13.08 4.67 7.22
N ASP A 231 -12.98 3.44 6.73
CA ASP A 231 -14.13 2.54 6.56
C ASP A 231 -14.19 1.47 7.65
N THR A 232 -13.30 1.55 8.64
CA THR A 232 -13.15 0.59 9.74
C THR A 232 -13.04 1.29 11.09
N ASP A 233 -13.41 0.58 12.13
CA ASP A 233 -13.19 0.92 13.52
C ASP A 233 -12.42 -0.21 14.25
N GLU A 234 -12.26 -0.09 15.57
CA GLU A 234 -11.55 -1.06 16.41
C GLU A 234 -12.28 -2.41 16.56
N ARG A 235 -13.48 -2.57 16.02
CA ARG A 235 -14.29 -3.79 16.11
C ARG A 235 -14.49 -4.45 14.76
N THR A 236 -14.05 -3.82 13.68
CA THR A 236 -14.24 -4.32 12.32
C THR A 236 -13.49 -5.63 12.10
N ILE A 237 -14.20 -6.64 11.59
CA ILE A 237 -13.62 -7.91 11.15
C ILE A 237 -13.46 -7.94 9.62
N PRO A 238 -12.50 -8.71 9.05
CA PRO A 238 -12.23 -8.74 7.61
C PRO A 238 -13.43 -9.10 6.75
N ASN A 239 -14.38 -9.88 7.29
CA ASN A 239 -15.60 -10.32 6.61
C ASN A 239 -16.57 -9.17 6.28
N GLU A 240 -16.49 -8.05 7.02
CA GLU A 240 -17.39 -6.90 6.85
C GLU A 240 -16.96 -5.94 5.73
N VAL A 241 -15.68 -6.00 5.34
CA VAL A 241 -15.04 -4.94 4.54
C VAL A 241 -14.23 -5.48 3.34
N ASN A 242 -14.67 -6.50 2.64
CA ASN A 242 -14.03 -7.02 1.42
C ASN A 242 -12.52 -7.32 1.53
N TRP A 243 -12.01 -7.66 2.72
CA TRP A 243 -10.59 -8.01 2.92
C TRP A 243 -10.32 -9.51 2.94
N ILE A 244 -11.36 -10.36 2.88
CA ILE A 244 -11.15 -11.82 2.90
C ILE A 244 -10.36 -12.27 1.67
N GLU A 245 -10.82 -11.96 0.45
CA GLU A 245 -10.17 -12.41 -0.77
C GLU A 245 -8.73 -11.90 -0.92
N PRO A 246 -8.45 -10.56 -0.78
CA PRO A 246 -7.11 -10.05 -1.06
C PRO A 246 -6.11 -10.26 0.07
N ALA A 247 -6.54 -10.33 1.32
CA ALA A 247 -5.65 -10.21 2.47
C ALA A 247 -5.70 -11.40 3.45
N VAL A 248 -6.57 -12.40 3.22
CA VAL A 248 -6.71 -13.56 4.11
C VAL A 248 -6.55 -14.86 3.33
N HIS A 249 -5.62 -15.70 3.75
CA HIS A 249 -5.47 -17.04 3.20
C HIS A 249 -6.18 -18.06 4.10
N LEU A 250 -7.33 -18.57 3.63
CA LEU A 250 -8.22 -19.41 4.43
C LEU A 250 -7.66 -20.81 4.77
N ASN A 251 -6.68 -21.30 4.02
CA ASN A 251 -6.10 -22.64 4.16
C ASN A 251 -4.66 -22.61 4.70
N LYS A 252 -4.25 -21.55 5.37
CA LYS A 252 -2.93 -21.49 6.03
C LYS A 252 -3.00 -22.01 7.47
N GLY A 253 -1.84 -22.18 8.10
CA GLY A 253 -1.72 -22.53 9.52
C GLY A 253 -2.29 -21.47 10.47
N CYS A 254 -2.20 -21.72 11.77
CA CYS A 254 -2.76 -20.84 12.80
C CYS A 254 -2.16 -19.45 12.77
N TYR A 255 -3.00 -18.44 12.96
CA TYR A 255 -2.64 -17.05 13.19
C TYR A 255 -3.65 -16.42 14.15
N ARG A 256 -3.27 -15.32 14.78
CA ARG A 256 -4.10 -14.62 15.77
C ARG A 256 -5.41 -14.14 15.15
N GLY A 257 -6.55 -14.43 15.79
CA GLY A 257 -7.89 -14.01 15.36
C GLY A 257 -8.55 -14.86 14.27
N GLN A 258 -7.90 -15.92 13.76
CA GLN A 258 -8.44 -16.75 12.67
C GLN A 258 -9.78 -17.43 13.00
N GLU A 259 -10.06 -17.72 14.29
CA GLU A 259 -11.28 -18.44 14.69
C GLU A 259 -12.55 -17.65 14.35
N THR A 260 -12.52 -16.33 14.52
CA THR A 260 -13.65 -15.46 14.16
C THR A 260 -13.91 -15.49 12.67
N ILE A 261 -12.86 -15.36 11.85
CA ILE A 261 -12.97 -15.43 10.39
C ILE A 261 -13.57 -16.78 9.96
N ALA A 262 -13.00 -17.89 10.46
CA ALA A 262 -13.46 -19.23 10.14
C ALA A 262 -14.92 -19.45 10.57
N LYS A 263 -15.30 -18.93 11.74
CA LYS A 263 -16.68 -19.02 12.25
C LYS A 263 -17.66 -18.30 11.33
N VAL A 264 -17.36 -17.08 10.93
CA VAL A 264 -18.23 -16.30 10.03
C VAL A 264 -18.38 -16.98 8.67
N ILE A 265 -17.30 -17.49 8.08
CA ILE A 265 -17.32 -18.16 6.78
C ILE A 265 -18.13 -19.48 6.86
N ASN A 266 -17.93 -20.30 7.93
CA ASN A 266 -18.52 -21.62 8.00
C ASN A 266 -19.95 -21.62 8.55
N ILE A 267 -20.33 -20.65 9.37
CA ILE A 267 -21.60 -20.63 10.10
C ILE A 267 -22.46 -19.42 9.71
N GLY A 268 -21.87 -18.40 9.07
CA GLY A 268 -22.55 -17.16 8.68
C GLY A 268 -22.86 -16.22 9.85
N ARG A 269 -22.12 -16.33 10.94
CA ARG A 269 -22.30 -15.51 12.15
C ARG A 269 -20.96 -15.15 12.77
#